data_8b0331765347df5412e266c86ae4fd8a
#
_entry.id   8b0331765347df5412e266c86ae4fd8a
#
_cell.length_a   1.000
_cell.length_b   1.000
_cell.length_c   1.000
_cell.angle_alpha   90.00
_cell.angle_beta   90.00
_cell.angle_gamma   90.00
#
_symmetry.space_group_name_H-M   'P 1'
#
loop_
_entity.id
_entity.type
_entity.pdbx_description
1 polymer ?
#
loop_
_entity_poly.entity_id
_entity_poly.type
_entity_poly.pdbx_seq_one_letter_code
_entity_poly.pdbx_strand_id
1 'polypeptide(L)'
;MDELKPYKFHFKKLERGVNNKPIIPMETYNGFLYYGQANVMVKTKVDVHVNQLASNADKLAMVDERYFVDNLYSHQITLETKVFKNIFQVIPKGLKTNDYLKITLNPDSIIMKPHESLRELIEVKYSLDLGIEEPFMFAVNPIYVRDVLMLLSSLKIKNFKLKYTDSNLRPVMFEADDVQVVVVPVRLPNM
;
A
#
# COMPACT_ATOMS: atom_id res chain seq x y z
N MET A 1 -17.02 -10.42 -17.88
CA MET A 1 -15.57 -10.49 -17.50
C MET A 1 -15.54 -10.59 -15.98
N ASP A 2 -14.72 -11.45 -15.38
CA ASP A 2 -14.71 -11.60 -13.92
C ASP A 2 -14.09 -10.34 -13.28
N GLU A 3 -14.91 -9.44 -12.74
CA GLU A 3 -14.51 -8.18 -12.12
C GLU A 3 -13.58 -8.39 -10.94
N LEU A 4 -13.69 -9.52 -10.27
CA LEU A 4 -12.80 -9.90 -9.15
C LEU A 4 -11.43 -10.41 -9.59
N LYS A 5 -11.19 -10.63 -10.89
CA LYS A 5 -9.94 -11.21 -11.38
C LYS A 5 -8.67 -10.45 -10.94
N PRO A 6 -8.58 -9.11 -11.01
CA PRO A 6 -7.43 -8.37 -10.53
C PRO A 6 -7.19 -8.55 -9.04
N TYR A 7 -8.26 -8.54 -8.24
CA TYR A 7 -8.19 -8.69 -6.79
C TYR A 7 -7.78 -10.11 -6.39
N LYS A 8 -8.35 -11.15 -7.04
CA LYS A 8 -7.97 -12.56 -6.81
C LYS A 8 -6.48 -12.79 -7.11
N PHE A 9 -5.96 -12.18 -8.17
CA PHE A 9 -4.55 -12.30 -8.51
C PHE A 9 -3.66 -11.62 -7.48
N HIS A 10 -4.01 -10.41 -7.04
CA HIS A 10 -3.30 -9.68 -6.00
C HIS A 10 -3.34 -10.41 -4.66
N PHE A 11 -4.51 -10.94 -4.27
CA PHE A 11 -4.68 -11.73 -3.05
C PHE A 11 -3.76 -12.96 -3.04
N LYS A 12 -3.74 -13.74 -4.13
CA LYS A 12 -2.82 -14.89 -4.25
C LYS A 12 -1.34 -14.52 -4.11
N LYS A 13 -0.96 -13.34 -4.54
CA LYS A 13 0.39 -12.82 -4.34
C LYS A 13 0.68 -12.52 -2.87
N LEU A 14 -0.26 -11.87 -2.18
CA LEU A 14 -0.17 -11.60 -0.75
C LEU A 14 -0.06 -12.88 0.05
N GLU A 15 -0.86 -13.89 -0.26
CA GLU A 15 -0.81 -15.21 0.39
C GLU A 15 0.55 -15.89 0.25
N ARG A 16 1.18 -15.82 -0.92
CA ARG A 16 2.49 -16.44 -1.18
C ARG A 16 3.66 -15.73 -0.50
N GLY A 17 3.53 -14.44 -0.26
CA GLY A 17 4.61 -13.60 0.30
C GLY A 17 4.80 -13.74 1.79
N VAL A 18 3.98 -14.54 2.51
CA VAL A 18 3.89 -14.45 3.97
C VAL A 18 3.95 -15.81 4.64
N ASN A 19 5.14 -16.20 5.04
CA ASN A 19 5.30 -17.28 6.00
C ASN A 19 4.79 -16.82 7.38
N ASN A 20 3.71 -17.46 7.88
CA ASN A 20 3.20 -17.36 9.25
C ASN A 20 2.58 -16.02 9.70
N LYS A 21 2.13 -15.15 8.80
CA LYS A 21 1.38 -13.94 9.18
C LYS A 21 -0.13 -14.16 9.06
N PRO A 22 -0.94 -13.54 9.94
CA PRO A 22 -2.39 -13.59 9.82
C PRO A 22 -2.84 -13.06 8.47
N ILE A 23 -3.61 -13.84 7.75
CA ILE A 23 -4.23 -13.45 6.48
C ILE A 23 -5.68 -13.07 6.78
N ILE A 24 -6.14 -11.96 6.18
CA ILE A 24 -7.54 -11.63 6.08
C ILE A 24 -8.03 -12.26 4.79
N PRO A 25 -8.86 -13.30 4.84
CA PRO A 25 -9.41 -13.93 3.64
C PRO A 25 -10.24 -12.89 2.86
N MET A 26 -10.46 -13.17 1.59
CA MET A 26 -11.30 -12.31 0.75
C MET A 26 -12.76 -12.44 1.20
N GLU A 27 -13.25 -11.44 1.91
CA GLU A 27 -14.61 -11.41 2.48
C GLU A 27 -15.30 -10.07 2.18
N THR A 28 -16.63 -10.08 2.10
CA THR A 28 -17.43 -8.86 1.95
C THR A 28 -18.02 -8.43 3.28
N TYR A 29 -17.94 -7.12 3.55
CA TYR A 29 -18.53 -6.50 4.72
C TYR A 29 -19.02 -5.09 4.37
N ASN A 30 -20.26 -4.75 4.72
CA ASN A 30 -20.88 -3.43 4.45
C ASN A 30 -20.73 -2.93 2.99
N GLY A 31 -20.87 -3.83 2.01
CA GLY A 31 -20.79 -3.49 0.58
C GLY A 31 -19.36 -3.31 0.03
N PHE A 32 -18.36 -3.64 0.83
CA PHE A 32 -16.96 -3.63 0.43
C PHE A 32 -16.35 -5.03 0.50
N LEU A 33 -15.41 -5.29 -0.40
CA LEU A 33 -14.54 -6.46 -0.37
C LEU A 33 -13.27 -6.10 0.41
N TYR A 34 -12.95 -6.92 1.40
CA TYR A 34 -11.71 -6.82 2.19
C TYR A 34 -10.85 -8.05 1.95
N TYR A 35 -9.55 -7.85 1.88
CA TYR A 35 -8.57 -8.93 1.89
C TYR A 35 -7.18 -8.38 2.20
N GLY A 36 -6.27 -9.26 2.59
CA GLY A 36 -4.88 -8.87 2.82
C GLY A 36 -4.18 -9.66 3.91
N GLN A 37 -3.25 -9.02 4.54
CA GLN A 37 -2.45 -9.54 5.64
C GLN A 37 -2.10 -8.41 6.62
N ALA A 38 -1.47 -8.74 7.74
CA ALA A 38 -1.18 -7.78 8.82
C ALA A 38 -0.48 -6.47 8.38
N ASN A 39 0.28 -6.49 7.28
CA ASN A 39 1.06 -5.32 6.82
C ASN A 39 0.51 -4.68 5.55
N VAL A 40 -0.44 -5.32 4.88
CA VAL A 40 -1.08 -4.81 3.66
C VAL A 40 -2.54 -5.25 3.64
N MET A 41 -3.45 -4.30 3.58
CA MET A 41 -4.89 -4.56 3.54
C MET A 41 -5.52 -3.77 2.41
N VAL A 42 -6.45 -4.41 1.71
CA VAL A 42 -7.24 -3.82 0.63
C VAL A 42 -8.69 -3.77 1.03
N LYS A 43 -9.32 -2.63 0.79
CA LYS A 43 -10.76 -2.41 0.83
C LYS A 43 -11.18 -1.88 -0.54
N THR A 44 -12.17 -2.48 -1.14
CA THR A 44 -12.70 -2.01 -2.42
C THR A 44 -14.20 -2.21 -2.52
N LYS A 45 -14.87 -1.25 -3.14
CA LYS A 45 -16.27 -1.42 -3.51
C LYS A 45 -16.36 -2.35 -4.72
N VAL A 46 -17.22 -3.33 -4.66
CA VAL A 46 -17.48 -4.25 -5.77
C VAL A 46 -18.98 -4.44 -5.92
N ASP A 47 -19.48 -4.35 -7.15
CA ASP A 47 -20.90 -4.55 -7.46
C ASP A 47 -21.30 -6.05 -7.50
N VAL A 48 -20.47 -6.90 -6.92
CA VAL A 48 -20.73 -8.33 -6.88
C VAL A 48 -21.42 -8.66 -5.56
N HIS A 49 -22.65 -9.16 -5.65
CA HIS A 49 -23.32 -9.81 -4.53
C HIS A 49 -22.56 -11.10 -4.18
N VAL A 50 -21.46 -10.97 -3.46
CA VAL A 50 -20.80 -12.12 -2.86
C VAL A 50 -21.64 -12.48 -1.63
N ASN A 51 -22.47 -13.51 -1.76
CA ASN A 51 -23.36 -14.01 -0.71
C ASN A 51 -22.60 -14.70 0.46
N GLN A 52 -21.34 -14.39 0.67
CA GLN A 52 -20.61 -14.82 1.85
C GLN A 52 -20.76 -13.78 2.93
N LEU A 53 -21.63 -14.02 3.88
CA LEU A 53 -21.61 -13.34 5.16
C LEU A 53 -20.21 -13.48 5.73
N ALA A 54 -19.59 -12.36 6.06
CA ALA A 54 -18.25 -12.34 6.62
C ALA A 54 -18.22 -13.21 7.89
N SER A 55 -17.46 -14.29 7.88
CA SER A 55 -17.22 -15.10 9.08
C SER A 55 -16.49 -14.33 10.17
N ASN A 56 -15.91 -13.17 9.83
CA ASN A 56 -15.10 -12.31 10.68
C ASN A 56 -15.61 -10.86 10.70
N ALA A 57 -16.93 -10.64 10.67
CA ALA A 57 -17.53 -9.29 10.63
C ALA A 57 -16.96 -8.34 11.69
N ASP A 58 -16.82 -8.79 12.94
CA ASP A 58 -16.27 -7.97 14.03
C ASP A 58 -14.80 -7.56 13.78
N LYS A 59 -14.02 -8.48 13.22
CA LYS A 59 -12.62 -8.18 12.87
C LYS A 59 -12.54 -7.20 11.71
N LEU A 60 -13.42 -7.32 10.72
CA LEU A 60 -13.48 -6.39 9.58
C LEU A 60 -13.95 -5.02 10.02
N ALA A 61 -14.92 -4.92 10.95
CA ALA A 61 -15.33 -3.66 11.55
C ALA A 61 -14.16 -2.97 12.25
N MET A 62 -13.40 -3.70 13.08
CA MET A 62 -12.23 -3.17 13.77
C MET A 62 -11.12 -2.72 12.78
N VAL A 63 -10.92 -3.45 11.69
CA VAL A 63 -9.95 -3.11 10.65
C VAL A 63 -10.39 -1.85 9.92
N ASP A 64 -11.68 -1.74 9.59
CA ASP A 64 -12.24 -0.59 8.90
C ASP A 64 -12.09 0.68 9.74
N GLU A 65 -12.54 0.65 10.99
CA GLU A 65 -12.43 1.75 11.94
C GLU A 65 -10.98 2.16 12.23
N ARG A 66 -10.05 1.20 12.19
CA ARG A 66 -8.66 1.46 12.55
C ARG A 66 -7.81 2.00 11.40
N TYR A 67 -8.15 1.67 10.16
CA TYR A 67 -7.25 1.90 9.03
C TYR A 67 -7.88 2.60 7.82
N PHE A 68 -9.22 2.51 7.66
CA PHE A 68 -9.91 3.02 6.47
C PHE A 68 -10.80 4.23 6.74
N VAL A 69 -10.58 4.90 7.86
CA VAL A 69 -11.32 6.13 8.21
C VAL A 69 -10.53 7.34 7.75
N ASP A 70 -11.17 8.21 6.97
CA ASP A 70 -10.52 9.36 6.33
C ASP A 70 -9.87 10.33 7.31
N ASN A 71 -10.46 10.56 8.48
CA ASN A 71 -9.95 11.46 9.50
C ASN A 71 -8.66 10.97 10.19
N LEU A 72 -8.21 9.76 9.90
CA LEU A 72 -6.92 9.26 10.38
C LEU A 72 -5.72 9.88 9.66
N TYR A 73 -5.94 10.40 8.46
CA TYR A 73 -4.87 10.87 7.57
C TYR A 73 -4.95 12.37 7.43
N SER A 74 -3.96 13.07 8.02
CA SER A 74 -3.88 14.54 8.02
C SER A 74 -3.37 15.12 6.71
N HIS A 75 -2.65 14.32 5.91
CA HIS A 75 -2.01 14.75 4.68
C HIS A 75 -2.35 13.84 3.50
N GLN A 76 -2.35 14.41 2.31
CA GLN A 76 -2.47 13.64 1.06
C GLN A 76 -1.70 14.30 -0.07
N ILE A 77 -1.14 13.46 -0.95
CA ILE A 77 -0.56 13.89 -2.23
C ILE A 77 -1.14 13.05 -3.35
N THR A 78 -1.25 13.62 -4.53
CA THR A 78 -1.70 12.88 -5.72
C THR A 78 -0.50 12.46 -6.56
N LEU A 79 -0.41 11.18 -6.88
CA LEU A 79 0.67 10.59 -7.62
C LEU A 79 0.15 9.84 -8.86
N GLU A 80 0.91 9.91 -9.94
CA GLU A 80 0.61 9.16 -11.16
C GLU A 80 1.08 7.71 -11.02
N THR A 81 0.16 6.75 -11.19
CA THR A 81 0.43 5.31 -11.01
C THR A 81 1.58 4.83 -11.89
N LYS A 82 1.64 5.27 -13.16
CA LYS A 82 2.69 4.88 -14.10
C LYS A 82 4.06 5.40 -13.66
N VAL A 83 4.13 6.67 -13.24
CA VAL A 83 5.36 7.29 -12.77
C VAL A 83 5.87 6.58 -11.53
N PHE A 84 5.04 6.43 -10.51
CA PHE A 84 5.44 5.80 -9.26
C PHE A 84 5.83 4.33 -9.45
N LYS A 85 5.11 3.61 -10.32
CA LYS A 85 5.45 2.24 -10.71
C LYS A 85 6.81 2.15 -11.39
N ASN A 86 7.14 3.07 -12.29
CA ASN A 86 8.44 3.10 -12.97
C ASN A 86 9.59 3.33 -11.98
N ILE A 87 9.41 4.22 -11.02
CA ILE A 87 10.38 4.43 -9.94
C ILE A 87 10.61 3.12 -9.17
N PHE A 88 9.54 2.38 -8.85
CA PHE A 88 9.64 1.10 -8.15
C PHE A 88 10.20 -0.06 -9.01
N GLN A 89 10.23 0.07 -10.34
CA GLN A 89 10.84 -0.96 -11.21
C GLN A 89 12.38 -1.01 -11.12
N VAL A 90 13.02 0.09 -10.74
CA VAL A 90 14.47 0.13 -10.52
C VAL A 90 14.90 -0.62 -9.26
N ILE A 91 13.96 -0.95 -8.38
CA ILE A 91 14.22 -1.69 -7.15
C ILE A 91 14.40 -3.18 -7.48
N PRO A 92 15.49 -3.83 -7.08
CA PRO A 92 15.76 -5.23 -7.39
C PRO A 92 14.63 -6.17 -7.00
N LYS A 93 14.41 -7.18 -7.82
CA LYS A 93 13.34 -8.17 -7.60
C LYS A 93 13.67 -9.21 -6.51
N GLY A 94 14.93 -9.31 -6.12
CA GLY A 94 15.44 -10.33 -5.18
C GLY A 94 15.38 -9.94 -3.70
N LEU A 95 14.61 -8.90 -3.34
CA LEU A 95 14.51 -8.44 -1.96
C LEU A 95 13.86 -9.49 -1.05
N LYS A 96 14.45 -9.68 0.11
CA LYS A 96 13.93 -10.56 1.17
C LYS A 96 12.77 -9.88 1.92
N THR A 97 11.98 -10.64 2.63
CA THR A 97 10.84 -10.13 3.40
C THR A 97 11.23 -9.14 4.50
N ASN A 98 12.50 -9.11 4.91
CA ASN A 98 13.01 -8.19 5.93
C ASN A 98 13.65 -6.93 5.34
N ASP A 99 13.77 -6.85 4.01
CA ASP A 99 14.30 -5.65 3.38
C ASP A 99 13.27 -4.54 3.44
N TYR A 100 13.73 -3.33 3.66
CA TYR A 100 12.87 -2.16 3.61
C TYR A 100 13.47 -1.07 2.73
N LEU A 101 12.57 -0.21 2.27
CA LEU A 101 12.87 0.97 1.50
C LEU A 101 12.45 2.18 2.31
N LYS A 102 13.37 3.09 2.55
CA LYS A 102 13.09 4.40 3.10
C LYS A 102 12.62 5.31 1.96
N ILE A 103 11.43 5.86 2.09
CA ILE A 103 10.84 6.80 1.14
C ILE A 103 10.75 8.15 1.82
N THR A 104 11.36 9.17 1.23
CA THR A 104 11.24 10.56 1.67
C THR A 104 10.49 11.33 0.59
N LEU A 105 9.38 11.93 0.99
CA LEU A 105 8.61 12.88 0.20
C LEU A 105 9.13 14.26 0.55
N ASN A 106 9.70 14.97 -0.40
CA ASN A 106 10.10 16.38 -0.22
C ASN A 106 9.18 17.26 -1.08
N PRO A 107 9.13 18.57 -0.86
CA PRO A 107 8.33 19.48 -1.69
C PRO A 107 8.56 19.29 -3.20
N ASP A 108 9.81 19.07 -3.59
CA ASP A 108 10.27 19.03 -4.98
C ASP A 108 10.70 17.64 -5.48
N SER A 109 10.65 16.62 -4.62
CA SER A 109 11.20 15.32 -5.00
C SER A 109 10.74 14.17 -4.13
N ILE A 110 10.81 12.96 -4.70
CA ILE A 110 10.71 11.69 -3.98
C ILE A 110 12.10 11.05 -3.95
N ILE A 111 12.59 10.73 -2.76
CA ILE A 111 13.86 10.04 -2.58
C ILE A 111 13.58 8.65 -2.01
N MET A 112 14.18 7.64 -2.64
CA MET A 112 14.09 6.25 -2.19
C MET A 112 15.48 5.72 -1.88
N LYS A 113 15.69 5.34 -0.63
CA LYS A 113 16.95 4.73 -0.14
C LYS A 113 16.68 3.32 0.32
N PRO A 114 17.39 2.33 -0.23
CA PRO A 114 17.33 0.97 0.28
C PRO A 114 17.99 0.88 1.66
N HIS A 115 17.66 -0.20 2.39
CA HIS A 115 18.34 -0.52 3.64
C HIS A 115 19.84 -0.74 3.42
N GLU A 116 20.65 -0.46 4.44
CA GLU A 116 22.12 -0.58 4.38
C GLU A 116 22.62 -1.98 4.02
N SER A 117 21.87 -3.03 4.34
CA SER A 117 22.18 -4.40 3.91
C SER A 117 22.15 -4.61 2.39
N LEU A 118 21.56 -3.66 1.67
CA LEU A 118 21.44 -3.65 0.21
C LEU A 118 22.44 -2.65 -0.40
N ARG A 119 23.69 -2.68 0.05
CA ARG A 119 24.75 -1.71 -0.28
C ARG A 119 25.00 -1.49 -1.78
N GLU A 120 24.53 -2.39 -2.62
CA GLU A 120 24.65 -2.28 -4.08
C GLU A 120 23.51 -1.44 -4.71
N LEU A 121 22.52 -1.02 -3.92
CA LEU A 121 21.39 -0.29 -4.43
C LEU A 121 21.59 1.21 -4.33
N ILE A 122 21.44 1.84 -5.49
CA ILE A 122 21.56 3.27 -5.69
C ILE A 122 20.34 3.98 -5.05
N GLU A 123 20.61 5.09 -4.39
CA GLU A 123 19.56 6.05 -4.06
C GLU A 123 18.88 6.54 -5.34
N VAL A 124 17.56 6.46 -5.38
CA VAL A 124 16.77 6.98 -6.50
C VAL A 124 16.15 8.29 -6.08
N LYS A 125 16.49 9.39 -6.77
CA LYS A 125 15.82 10.68 -6.63
C LYS A 125 14.98 10.93 -7.87
N TYR A 126 13.72 11.26 -7.68
CA TYR A 126 12.80 11.65 -8.73
C TYR A 126 12.27 13.05 -8.44
N SER A 127 12.53 13.99 -9.34
CA SER A 127 12.07 15.38 -9.20
C SER A 127 10.61 15.49 -9.60
N LEU A 128 9.76 15.90 -8.67
CA LEU A 128 8.33 16.06 -8.84
C LEU A 128 7.83 17.03 -7.77
N ASP A 129 7.12 18.07 -8.17
CA ASP A 129 6.43 18.95 -7.24
C ASP A 129 5.27 18.18 -6.58
N LEU A 130 5.36 17.99 -5.27
CA LEU A 130 4.37 17.27 -4.48
C LEU A 130 3.35 18.18 -3.81
N GLY A 131 3.56 19.50 -3.84
CA GLY A 131 2.69 20.48 -3.19
C GLY A 131 2.62 20.32 -1.66
N ILE A 132 3.67 19.78 -1.02
CA ILE A 132 3.80 19.67 0.44
C ILE A 132 4.77 20.72 0.96
N GLU A 133 4.55 21.21 2.17
CA GLU A 133 5.42 22.23 2.78
C GLU A 133 6.61 21.60 3.51
N GLU A 134 6.36 20.50 4.23
CA GLU A 134 7.38 19.81 5.03
C GLU A 134 7.68 18.41 4.50
N PRO A 135 8.95 17.98 4.56
CA PRO A 135 9.31 16.62 4.17
C PRO A 135 8.67 15.58 5.08
N PHE A 136 8.19 14.50 4.49
CA PHE A 136 7.69 13.34 5.21
C PHE A 136 8.46 12.08 4.82
N MET A 137 8.84 11.28 5.82
CA MET A 137 9.62 10.07 5.60
C MET A 137 8.97 8.87 6.28
N PHE A 138 8.92 7.76 5.55
CA PHE A 138 8.47 6.48 6.08
C PHE A 138 9.27 5.32 5.48
N ALA A 139 9.27 4.19 6.16
CA ALA A 139 9.92 2.97 5.66
C ALA A 139 8.89 1.89 5.41
N VAL A 140 9.00 1.22 4.28
CA VAL A 140 8.07 0.15 3.88
C VAL A 140 8.81 -1.04 3.30
N ASN A 141 8.18 -2.20 3.38
CA ASN A 141 8.62 -3.32 2.57
C ASN A 141 8.28 -3.03 1.09
N PRO A 142 9.29 -2.97 0.21
CA PRO A 142 9.09 -2.61 -1.20
C PRO A 142 8.22 -3.60 -1.97
N ILE A 143 8.12 -4.84 -1.50
CA ILE A 143 7.28 -5.87 -2.13
C ILE A 143 5.80 -5.44 -2.03
N TYR A 144 5.37 -4.93 -0.87
CA TYR A 144 3.99 -4.51 -0.67
C TYR A 144 3.62 -3.33 -1.55
N VAL A 145 4.47 -2.30 -1.61
CA VAL A 145 4.21 -1.14 -2.47
C VAL A 145 4.17 -1.54 -3.95
N ARG A 146 5.09 -2.42 -4.37
CA ARG A 146 5.08 -2.96 -5.74
C ARG A 146 3.78 -3.68 -6.05
N ASP A 147 3.29 -4.51 -5.13
CA ASP A 147 2.04 -5.24 -5.32
C ASP A 147 0.83 -4.31 -5.37
N VAL A 148 0.80 -3.25 -4.54
CA VAL A 148 -0.21 -2.18 -4.63
C VAL A 148 -0.20 -1.52 -6.01
N LEU A 149 0.98 -1.09 -6.49
CA LEU A 149 1.11 -0.44 -7.79
C LEU A 149 0.73 -1.37 -8.96
N MET A 150 0.96 -2.66 -8.81
CA MET A 150 0.49 -3.66 -9.78
C MET A 150 -1.02 -3.82 -9.75
N LEU A 151 -1.65 -3.78 -8.57
CA LEU A 151 -3.11 -3.79 -8.44
C LEU A 151 -3.70 -2.55 -9.12
N LEU A 152 -3.26 -1.34 -8.75
CA LEU A 152 -3.74 -0.08 -9.33
C LEU A 152 -3.57 -0.07 -10.87
N SER A 153 -2.42 -0.57 -11.36
CA SER A 153 -2.19 -0.69 -12.81
C SER A 153 -3.13 -1.69 -13.48
N SER A 154 -3.44 -2.82 -12.84
CA SER A 154 -4.35 -3.83 -13.41
C SER A 154 -5.79 -3.33 -13.48
N LEU A 155 -6.15 -2.42 -12.57
CA LEU A 155 -7.43 -1.72 -12.55
C LEU A 155 -7.45 -0.49 -13.49
N LYS A 156 -6.35 -0.22 -14.21
CA LYS A 156 -6.18 0.92 -15.12
C LYS A 156 -6.30 2.29 -14.43
N ILE A 157 -6.05 2.34 -13.14
CA ILE A 157 -6.05 3.58 -12.36
C ILE A 157 -4.87 4.44 -12.76
N LYS A 158 -5.11 5.66 -13.21
CA LYS A 158 -4.09 6.59 -13.69
C LYS A 158 -3.41 7.32 -12.53
N ASN A 159 -4.20 7.83 -11.60
CA ASN A 159 -3.76 8.60 -10.46
C ASN A 159 -4.30 7.98 -9.18
N PHE A 160 -3.53 8.10 -8.10
CA PHE A 160 -3.96 7.70 -6.76
C PHE A 160 -3.53 8.78 -5.75
N LYS A 161 -4.23 8.83 -4.64
CA LYS A 161 -3.83 9.63 -3.48
C LYS A 161 -3.00 8.77 -2.55
N LEU A 162 -1.84 9.27 -2.16
CA LEU A 162 -1.08 8.73 -1.04
C LEU A 162 -1.45 9.56 0.18
N LYS A 163 -2.15 8.95 1.14
CA LYS A 163 -2.57 9.57 2.39
C LYS A 163 -1.66 9.12 3.52
N TYR A 164 -1.27 10.05 4.40
CA TYR A 164 -0.38 9.78 5.53
C TYR A 164 -0.68 10.71 6.71
N THR A 165 -0.10 10.42 7.85
CA THR A 165 -0.21 11.21 9.08
C THR A 165 1.14 11.87 9.39
N ASP A 166 1.20 12.72 10.41
CA ASP A 166 2.47 13.30 10.90
C ASP A 166 3.43 12.24 11.48
N SER A 167 2.93 11.04 11.75
CA SER A 167 3.73 9.96 12.31
C SER A 167 4.15 8.94 11.25
N ASN A 168 5.44 8.76 11.10
CA ASN A 168 6.05 7.77 10.21
C ASN A 168 5.85 6.31 10.65
N LEU A 169 5.27 6.08 11.83
CA LEU A 169 4.92 4.75 12.36
C LEU A 169 3.45 4.38 12.10
N ARG A 170 2.66 5.31 11.60
CA ARG A 170 1.27 5.07 11.23
C ARG A 170 1.19 4.54 9.79
N PRO A 171 0.17 3.74 9.48
CA PRO A 171 -0.05 3.26 8.13
C PRO A 171 -0.15 4.39 7.11
N VAL A 172 0.32 4.12 5.89
CA VAL A 172 0.05 4.95 4.71
C VAL A 172 -1.04 4.30 3.87
N MET A 173 -1.90 5.11 3.26
CA MET A 173 -3.01 4.62 2.44
C MET A 173 -2.84 5.09 1.00
N PHE A 174 -2.97 4.16 0.08
CA PHE A 174 -3.10 4.38 -1.36
C PHE A 174 -4.58 4.34 -1.70
N GLU A 175 -5.15 5.45 -2.14
CA GLU A 175 -6.58 5.56 -2.44
C GLU A 175 -6.79 5.98 -3.88
N ALA A 176 -7.66 5.29 -4.58
CA ALA A 176 -8.06 5.66 -5.92
C ALA A 176 -9.45 5.09 -6.22
N ASP A 177 -10.35 5.95 -6.71
CA ASP A 177 -11.73 5.58 -7.00
C ASP A 177 -12.35 4.83 -5.81
N ASP A 178 -12.79 3.60 -6.04
CA ASP A 178 -13.38 2.73 -5.02
C ASP A 178 -12.37 1.78 -4.36
N VAL A 179 -11.06 2.01 -4.53
CA VAL A 179 -10.00 1.13 -4.00
C VAL A 179 -9.16 1.88 -2.98
N GLN A 180 -9.06 1.30 -1.80
CA GLN A 180 -8.18 1.76 -0.72
C GLN A 180 -7.23 0.63 -0.33
N VAL A 181 -5.94 0.93 -0.28
CA VAL A 181 -4.92 -0.04 0.15
C VAL A 181 -4.06 0.56 1.24
N VAL A 182 -4.08 -0.05 2.39
CA VAL A 182 -3.28 0.35 3.54
C VAL A 182 -2.01 -0.47 3.60
N VAL A 183 -0.87 0.20 3.74
CA VAL A 183 0.45 -0.42 3.97
C VAL A 183 1.00 0.02 5.30
N VAL A 184 1.35 -0.94 6.14
CA VAL A 184 1.95 -0.67 7.46
C VAL A 184 3.44 -0.44 7.32
N PRO A 185 3.99 0.69 7.79
CA PRO A 185 5.41 0.98 7.76
C PRO A 185 6.23 0.01 8.61
N VAL A 186 7.50 -0.12 8.26
CA VAL A 186 8.49 -0.84 9.05
C VAL A 186 9.07 0.10 10.09
N ARG A 187 9.10 -0.34 11.35
CA ARG A 187 9.77 0.41 12.41
C ARG A 187 11.28 0.29 12.24
N LEU A 188 11.95 1.41 12.14
CA LEU A 188 13.41 1.49 12.11
C LEU A 188 13.95 1.74 13.51
N PRO A 189 15.11 1.16 13.88
CA PRO A 189 15.69 1.28 15.24
C PRO A 189 15.94 2.71 15.69
N ASN A 190 16.10 3.66 14.77
CA ASN A 190 16.51 5.05 15.03
C ASN A 190 15.55 6.08 14.42
N MET A 191 14.27 5.74 14.29
CA MET A 191 13.22 6.66 13.82
C MET A 191 12.28 6.99 14.95
#